data_31f5bad17edeb629382ad98070c28332
#
_entry.id   31f5bad17edeb629382ad98070c28332
#
_cell.length_a   1.000
_cell.length_b   1.000
_cell.length_c   1.000
_cell.angle_alpha   90.00
_cell.angle_beta   90.00
_cell.angle_gamma   90.00
#
_symmetry.space_group_name_H-M   'P 1'
#
loop_
_entity.id
_entity.type
_entity.pdbx_description
1 polymer ?
#
loop_
_entity_poly.entity_id
_entity_poly.type
_entity_poly.pdbx_seq_one_letter_code
_entity_poly.pdbx_strand_id
1 'polypeptide(L)'
;NGTLQATVDSEPSFKNVFNYTYANFKVKKTLIGDAPTTAGEFKFELTAVSTTANVTEMPMPTGSNLNTKEVSVNGAGEVEFGQIEFAAVGKYVYKVVELNTNLANYTYDQTEYTVTVDVTTDVDNKLVSTYEIKKGTQVAGNLEFTNKYETPKAPVTPKTSDSTAN
;
A
#
# COMPACT_ATOMS: atom_id res chain seq x y z
N ASN A 1 2.77 9.42 74.66
CA ASN A 1 2.19 10.35 73.69
C ASN A 1 2.78 10.05 72.29
N GLY A 2 2.25 9.02 71.66
CA GLY A 2 2.58 8.66 70.29
C GLY A 2 1.75 9.49 69.31
N THR A 3 2.39 10.36 68.56
CA THR A 3 1.81 11.01 67.41
C THR A 3 1.72 10.02 66.26
N LEU A 4 0.51 9.62 65.93
CA LEU A 4 0.26 8.86 64.69
C LEU A 4 0.52 9.78 63.48
N GLN A 5 1.61 9.54 62.80
CA GLN A 5 1.81 10.12 61.48
C GLN A 5 1.04 9.26 60.46
N ALA A 6 -0.01 9.85 59.89
CA ALA A 6 -0.61 9.27 58.71
C ALA A 6 0.34 9.40 57.56
N THR A 7 0.96 8.30 57.12
CA THR A 7 1.62 8.23 55.86
C THR A 7 0.55 8.34 54.77
N VAL A 8 0.55 9.43 54.07
CA VAL A 8 -0.22 9.56 52.83
C VAL A 8 0.41 8.62 51.81
N ASP A 9 -0.18 7.44 51.65
CA ASP A 9 0.11 6.60 50.49
C ASP A 9 -0.31 7.38 49.26
N SER A 10 0.67 7.95 48.54
CA SER A 10 0.40 8.47 47.22
C SER A 10 0.07 7.28 46.34
N GLU A 11 -1.19 7.15 45.99
CA GLU A 11 -1.61 6.16 45.00
C GLU A 11 -0.78 6.31 43.74
N PRO A 12 -0.22 5.21 43.19
CA PRO A 12 0.51 5.29 41.92
C PRO A 12 -0.45 5.77 40.83
N SER A 13 -0.22 6.98 40.34
CA SER A 13 -0.96 7.48 39.18
C SER A 13 -0.48 6.76 37.96
N PHE A 14 -1.26 5.80 37.45
CA PHE A 14 -1.00 5.19 36.17
C PHE A 14 -1.32 6.19 35.07
N LYS A 15 -0.30 6.81 34.51
CA LYS A 15 -0.44 7.52 33.25
C LYS A 15 -0.49 6.48 32.12
N ASN A 16 -1.67 6.29 31.54
CA ASN A 16 -1.79 5.58 30.28
C ASN A 16 -1.10 6.41 29.20
N VAL A 17 0.15 6.10 28.92
CA VAL A 17 0.85 6.67 27.77
C VAL A 17 0.46 5.83 26.57
N PHE A 18 -0.42 6.37 25.76
CA PHE A 18 -0.70 5.77 24.44
C PHE A 18 0.54 5.97 23.58
N ASN A 19 1.16 4.88 23.18
CA ASN A 19 2.36 4.86 22.40
C ASN A 19 2.04 4.19 21.05
N TYR A 20 2.18 4.97 19.98
CA TYR A 20 1.89 4.53 18.63
C TYR A 20 3.07 4.80 17.72
N THR A 21 3.18 3.99 16.67
CA THR A 21 4.04 4.28 15.53
C THR A 21 3.23 4.13 14.25
N TYR A 22 3.72 4.68 13.15
CA TYR A 22 2.94 4.82 11.93
C TYR A 22 3.73 4.40 10.72
N ALA A 23 3.02 3.92 9.70
CA ALA A 23 3.55 3.71 8.37
C ALA A 23 2.53 4.18 7.32
N ASN A 24 3.02 4.61 6.16
CA ASN A 24 2.18 5.00 5.03
C ASN A 24 2.87 4.51 3.76
N PHE A 25 2.20 3.65 2.99
CA PHE A 25 2.74 3.07 1.76
C PHE A 25 2.27 3.89 0.57
N LYS A 26 3.23 4.26 -0.28
CA LYS A 26 3.00 5.03 -1.49
C LYS A 26 3.25 4.15 -2.71
N VAL A 27 2.29 4.17 -3.64
CA VAL A 27 2.39 3.50 -4.94
C VAL A 27 2.81 4.51 -6.00
N LYS A 28 3.77 4.11 -6.83
CA LYS A 28 4.14 4.84 -8.04
C LYS A 28 3.58 4.12 -9.25
N LYS A 29 2.78 4.84 -10.03
CA LYS A 29 2.24 4.35 -11.31
C LYS A 29 3.05 4.90 -12.47
N THR A 30 3.57 4.00 -13.28
CA THR A 30 4.34 4.31 -14.49
C THR A 30 3.61 3.78 -15.72
N LEU A 31 3.61 4.56 -16.79
CA LEU A 31 3.06 4.18 -18.09
C LEU A 31 4.18 4.16 -19.12
N ILE A 32 4.22 3.10 -19.93
CA ILE A 32 5.13 2.95 -21.07
C ILE A 32 4.31 2.68 -22.34
N GLY A 33 4.98 2.71 -23.48
CA GLY A 33 4.36 2.51 -24.79
C GLY A 33 3.85 3.81 -25.38
N ASP A 34 2.70 3.77 -26.06
CA ASP A 34 2.11 4.93 -26.69
C ASP A 34 1.45 5.85 -25.65
N ALA A 35 1.26 7.13 -26.01
CA ALA A 35 0.53 8.06 -25.16
C ALA A 35 -0.98 7.91 -25.41
N PRO A 36 -1.78 7.61 -24.38
CA PRO A 36 -3.23 7.61 -24.53
C PRO A 36 -3.77 9.03 -24.68
N THR A 37 -4.87 9.17 -25.41
CA THR A 37 -5.54 10.48 -25.60
C THR A 37 -6.29 10.93 -24.33
N THR A 38 -6.66 9.98 -23.48
CA THR A 38 -7.37 10.22 -22.23
C THR A 38 -6.66 9.47 -21.10
N ALA A 39 -6.47 10.13 -19.97
CA ALA A 39 -5.90 9.47 -18.80
C ALA A 39 -6.83 8.35 -18.31
N GLY A 40 -6.28 7.15 -18.10
CA GLY A 40 -6.99 6.05 -17.47
C GLY A 40 -6.91 6.15 -15.94
N GLU A 41 -7.92 5.65 -15.26
CA GLU A 41 -7.89 5.47 -13.81
C GLU A 41 -7.32 4.09 -13.47
N PHE A 42 -6.29 4.06 -12.63
CA PHE A 42 -5.67 2.83 -12.16
C PHE A 42 -5.92 2.67 -10.67
N LYS A 43 -6.26 1.45 -10.26
CA LYS A 43 -6.63 1.13 -8.89
C LYS A 43 -5.64 0.16 -8.26
N PHE A 44 -5.34 0.40 -7.00
CA PHE A 44 -4.41 -0.41 -6.21
C PHE A 44 -5.08 -0.87 -4.94
N GLU A 45 -4.78 -2.08 -4.53
CA GLU A 45 -5.35 -2.67 -3.32
C GLU A 45 -4.26 -3.09 -2.35
N LEU A 46 -4.40 -2.62 -1.12
CA LEU A 46 -3.64 -3.07 0.04
C LEU A 46 -4.50 -4.11 0.78
N THR A 47 -3.94 -5.28 1.03
CA THR A 47 -4.62 -6.34 1.78
C THR A 47 -3.78 -6.73 2.99
N ALA A 48 -4.40 -6.81 4.16
CA ALA A 48 -3.77 -7.36 5.36
C ALA A 48 -3.65 -8.88 5.21
N VAL A 49 -2.47 -9.43 5.52
CA VAL A 49 -2.19 -10.87 5.37
C VAL A 49 -2.05 -11.56 6.71
N SER A 50 -1.12 -11.10 7.55
CA SER A 50 -0.83 -11.74 8.84
C SER A 50 -0.09 -10.82 9.78
N THR A 51 -0.07 -11.17 11.06
CA THR A 51 0.73 -10.50 12.07
C THR A 51 1.16 -11.47 13.16
N THR A 52 2.32 -11.19 13.75
CA THR A 52 2.79 -11.86 14.97
C THR A 52 2.42 -11.07 16.22
N ALA A 53 1.89 -9.85 16.07
CA ALA A 53 1.50 -9.01 17.19
C ALA A 53 0.24 -9.53 17.88
N ASN A 54 0.12 -9.25 19.18
CA ASN A 54 -1.07 -9.58 19.96
C ASN A 54 -2.11 -8.48 19.77
N VAL A 55 -2.82 -8.54 18.64
CA VAL A 55 -3.90 -7.62 18.27
C VAL A 55 -5.11 -8.42 17.80
N THR A 56 -6.30 -7.87 17.99
CA THR A 56 -7.56 -8.49 17.56
C THR A 56 -7.82 -8.28 16.07
N GLU A 57 -7.35 -7.16 15.53
CA GLU A 57 -7.54 -6.78 14.13
C GLU A 57 -6.23 -6.25 13.56
N MET A 58 -6.00 -6.51 12.27
CA MET A 58 -4.88 -5.93 11.55
C MET A 58 -5.06 -4.41 11.44
N PRO A 59 -4.03 -3.62 11.81
CA PRO A 59 -4.06 -2.18 11.56
C PRO A 59 -4.19 -1.91 10.07
N MET A 60 -5.09 -0.99 9.72
CA MET A 60 -5.38 -0.59 8.35
C MET A 60 -5.51 0.93 8.25
N PRO A 61 -5.29 1.52 7.07
CA PRO A 61 -5.55 2.94 6.87
C PRO A 61 -7.01 3.29 7.08
N THR A 62 -7.29 4.52 7.49
CA THR A 62 -8.66 5.04 7.59
C THR A 62 -9.39 4.91 6.25
N GLY A 63 -10.64 4.48 6.31
CA GLY A 63 -11.47 4.26 5.11
C GLY A 63 -11.30 2.89 4.47
N SER A 64 -10.59 1.97 5.14
CA SER A 64 -10.48 0.59 4.69
C SER A 64 -11.81 -0.15 4.85
N ASN A 65 -12.03 -1.12 3.97
CA ASN A 65 -13.14 -2.06 4.07
C ASN A 65 -12.59 -3.36 4.65
N LEU A 66 -12.75 -3.55 5.96
CA LEU A 66 -12.17 -4.67 6.71
C LEU A 66 -10.64 -4.74 6.49
N ASN A 67 -10.18 -5.79 5.81
CA ASN A 67 -8.76 -6.07 5.60
C ASN A 67 -8.21 -5.53 4.27
N THR A 68 -8.97 -4.69 3.58
CA THR A 68 -8.56 -4.13 2.28
C THR A 68 -8.71 -2.61 2.23
N LYS A 69 -7.82 -1.98 1.51
CA LYS A 69 -7.88 -0.55 1.18
C LYS A 69 -7.60 -0.37 -0.29
N GLU A 70 -8.54 0.26 -0.99
CA GLU A 70 -8.40 0.60 -2.40
C GLU A 70 -8.10 2.08 -2.56
N VAL A 71 -7.15 2.40 -3.43
CA VAL A 71 -6.83 3.77 -3.84
C VAL A 71 -6.67 3.83 -5.35
N SER A 72 -6.78 5.02 -5.92
CA SER A 72 -6.66 5.19 -7.38
C SER A 72 -5.83 6.40 -7.76
N VAL A 73 -5.32 6.36 -8.98
CA VAL A 73 -4.59 7.47 -9.61
C VAL A 73 -5.02 7.59 -11.08
N ASN A 74 -5.14 8.81 -11.55
CA ASN A 74 -5.41 9.08 -12.97
C ASN A 74 -4.10 9.24 -13.74
N GLY A 75 -3.88 8.36 -14.72
CA GLY A 75 -2.64 8.33 -15.47
C GLY A 75 -1.45 7.90 -14.61
N ALA A 76 -0.24 8.30 -15.04
CA ALA A 76 0.98 8.11 -14.26
C ALA A 76 0.99 9.06 -13.06
N GLY A 77 1.57 8.63 -11.95
CA GLY A 77 1.66 9.45 -10.75
C GLY A 77 1.83 8.61 -9.49
N GLU A 78 1.62 9.23 -8.35
CA GLU A 78 1.76 8.60 -7.05
C GLU A 78 0.47 8.71 -6.26
N VAL A 79 0.20 7.71 -5.42
CA VAL A 79 -0.93 7.69 -4.50
C VAL A 79 -0.53 6.95 -3.23
N GLU A 80 -1.01 7.45 -2.10
CA GLU A 80 -0.78 6.84 -0.79
C GLU A 80 -2.01 6.07 -0.34
N PHE A 81 -1.80 4.92 0.33
CA PHE A 81 -2.91 4.19 0.94
C PHE A 81 -3.48 4.89 2.18
N GLY A 82 -2.71 5.76 2.79
CA GLY A 82 -3.04 6.43 4.03
C GLY A 82 -2.24 5.90 5.21
N GLN A 83 -2.28 6.63 6.29
CA GLN A 83 -1.53 6.32 7.51
C GLN A 83 -2.10 5.09 8.22
N ILE A 84 -1.22 4.16 8.56
CA ILE A 84 -1.53 2.99 9.39
C ILE A 84 -0.93 3.22 10.77
N GLU A 85 -1.75 3.05 11.82
CA GLU A 85 -1.35 3.20 13.22
C GLU A 85 -1.06 1.84 13.83
N PHE A 86 0.11 1.68 14.44
CA PHE A 86 0.52 0.47 15.14
C PHE A 86 0.64 0.74 16.63
N ALA A 87 0.02 -0.10 17.44
CA ALA A 87 -0.02 0.02 18.90
C ALA A 87 0.69 -1.13 19.62
N ALA A 88 1.20 -2.12 18.91
CA ALA A 88 1.83 -3.30 19.50
C ALA A 88 3.06 -3.74 18.69
N VAL A 89 4.06 -4.22 19.42
CA VAL A 89 5.26 -4.83 18.84
C VAL A 89 4.90 -6.08 18.06
N GLY A 90 5.53 -6.28 16.93
CA GLY A 90 5.37 -7.45 16.09
C GLY A 90 5.65 -7.17 14.63
N LYS A 91 5.50 -8.18 13.81
CA LYS A 91 5.59 -8.10 12.35
C LYS A 91 4.20 -8.10 11.77
N TYR A 92 3.96 -7.19 10.83
CA TYR A 92 2.68 -7.03 10.14
C TYR A 92 2.92 -7.16 8.65
N VAL A 93 2.24 -8.11 8.01
CA VAL A 93 2.43 -8.43 6.60
C VAL A 93 1.23 -7.99 5.80
N TYR A 94 1.49 -7.23 4.74
CA TYR A 94 0.50 -6.73 3.79
C TYR A 94 0.88 -7.14 2.36
N LYS A 95 -0.12 -7.21 1.51
CA LYS A 95 0.03 -7.43 0.08
C LYS A 95 -0.45 -6.20 -0.68
N VAL A 96 0.26 -5.81 -1.73
CA VAL A 96 -0.13 -4.71 -2.61
C VAL A 96 -0.13 -5.18 -4.05
N VAL A 97 -1.25 -4.97 -4.74
CA VAL A 97 -1.44 -5.30 -6.15
C VAL A 97 -2.12 -4.16 -6.90
N GLU A 98 -1.94 -4.14 -8.22
CA GLU A 98 -2.78 -3.34 -9.10
C GLU A 98 -4.01 -4.16 -9.49
N LEU A 99 -5.19 -3.55 -9.41
CA LEU A 99 -6.43 -4.20 -9.83
C LEU A 99 -6.59 -4.03 -11.35
N ASN A 100 -6.87 -5.14 -12.04
CA ASN A 100 -7.17 -5.08 -13.46
C ASN A 100 -8.63 -4.65 -13.66
N THR A 101 -8.83 -3.41 -14.09
CA THR A 101 -10.17 -2.84 -14.37
C THR A 101 -10.56 -2.94 -15.85
N ASN A 102 -9.77 -3.68 -16.64
CA ASN A 102 -10.03 -3.94 -18.06
C ASN A 102 -10.13 -2.69 -18.94
N LEU A 103 -9.32 -1.67 -18.66
CA LEU A 103 -9.19 -0.55 -19.58
C LEU A 103 -8.63 -1.02 -20.92
N ALA A 104 -9.28 -0.62 -22.00
CA ALA A 104 -8.90 -1.04 -23.34
C ALA A 104 -7.49 -0.60 -23.71
N ASN A 105 -6.74 -1.49 -24.39
CA ASN A 105 -5.42 -1.23 -24.92
C ASN A 105 -4.29 -1.11 -23.89
N TYR A 106 -4.58 -1.42 -22.63
CA TYR A 106 -3.57 -1.51 -21.57
C TYR A 106 -3.18 -2.94 -21.28
N THR A 107 -1.90 -3.18 -21.12
CA THR A 107 -1.35 -4.38 -20.49
C THR A 107 -1.05 -4.03 -19.03
N TYR A 108 -1.72 -4.70 -18.11
CA TYR A 108 -1.61 -4.44 -16.68
C TYR A 108 -0.38 -5.11 -16.06
N ASP A 109 0.20 -4.45 -15.07
CA ASP A 109 1.24 -5.01 -14.22
C ASP A 109 0.63 -6.04 -13.27
N GLN A 110 1.17 -7.26 -13.29
CA GLN A 110 0.68 -8.37 -12.45
C GLN A 110 1.55 -8.61 -11.22
N THR A 111 2.44 -7.68 -10.92
CA THR A 111 3.32 -7.78 -9.77
C THR A 111 2.52 -7.80 -8.47
N GLU A 112 2.88 -8.73 -7.60
CA GLU A 112 2.40 -8.75 -6.21
C GLU A 112 3.57 -8.39 -5.30
N TYR A 113 3.39 -7.32 -4.54
CA TYR A 113 4.34 -6.91 -3.52
C TYR A 113 3.90 -7.38 -2.15
N THR A 114 4.86 -7.80 -1.35
CA THR A 114 4.68 -8.06 0.09
C THR A 114 5.38 -6.96 0.86
N VAL A 115 4.66 -6.30 1.75
CA VAL A 115 5.21 -5.28 2.65
C VAL A 115 5.17 -5.84 4.06
N THR A 116 6.32 -5.93 4.70
CA THR A 116 6.42 -6.36 6.09
C THR A 116 6.83 -5.17 6.94
N VAL A 117 5.96 -4.77 7.86
CA VAL A 117 6.25 -3.73 8.85
C VAL A 117 6.75 -4.42 10.11
N ASP A 118 7.92 -4.00 10.60
CA ASP A 118 8.50 -4.47 11.85
C ASP A 118 8.35 -3.36 12.89
N VAL A 119 7.53 -3.61 13.90
CA VAL A 119 7.30 -2.70 15.02
C VAL A 119 8.06 -3.20 16.23
N THR A 120 8.97 -2.38 16.71
CA THR A 120 9.82 -2.66 17.88
C THR A 120 9.76 -1.50 18.86
N THR A 121 10.52 -1.59 19.94
CA THR A 121 10.69 -0.48 20.88
C THR A 121 12.13 0.07 20.80
N ASP A 122 12.26 1.37 20.96
CA ASP A 122 13.55 2.02 21.08
C ASP A 122 14.09 1.97 22.54
N VAL A 123 15.21 2.65 22.80
CA VAL A 123 15.85 2.68 24.12
C VAL A 123 15.00 3.37 25.19
N ASP A 124 14.05 4.21 24.78
CA ASP A 124 13.11 4.92 25.65
C ASP A 124 11.76 4.17 25.77
N ASN A 125 11.71 2.93 25.29
CA ASN A 125 10.52 2.09 25.30
C ASN A 125 9.35 2.63 24.44
N LYS A 126 9.68 3.46 23.45
CA LYS A 126 8.71 3.96 22.46
C LYS A 126 8.64 3.04 21.25
N LEU A 127 7.44 2.89 20.71
CA LEU A 127 7.24 2.14 19.48
C LEU A 127 7.90 2.83 18.30
N VAL A 128 8.62 2.07 17.51
CA VAL A 128 9.22 2.49 16.25
C VAL A 128 8.91 1.46 15.17
N SER A 129 8.77 1.90 13.95
CA SER A 129 8.47 1.02 12.82
C SER A 129 9.47 1.19 11.69
N THR A 130 9.80 0.08 11.09
CA THR A 130 10.49 -0.01 9.80
C THR A 130 9.69 -0.92 8.88
N TYR A 131 9.87 -0.82 7.57
CA TYR A 131 9.23 -1.75 6.66
C TYR A 131 10.14 -2.12 5.50
N GLU A 132 9.91 -3.33 4.98
CA GLU A 132 10.59 -3.88 3.82
C GLU A 132 9.56 -4.26 2.78
N ILE A 133 9.83 -3.91 1.52
CA ILE A 133 9.02 -4.27 0.37
C ILE A 133 9.73 -5.39 -0.37
N LYS A 134 9.00 -6.46 -0.67
CA LYS A 134 9.50 -7.58 -1.47
C LYS A 134 8.59 -7.86 -2.66
N LYS A 135 9.24 -8.24 -3.74
CA LYS A 135 8.63 -8.82 -4.93
C LYS A 135 9.09 -10.27 -5.00
N GLY A 136 8.23 -11.20 -4.59
CA GLY A 136 8.66 -12.57 -4.32
C GLY A 136 9.69 -12.61 -3.20
N THR A 137 10.90 -13.10 -3.49
CA THR A 137 12.02 -13.15 -2.53
C THR A 137 12.96 -11.96 -2.66
N GLN A 138 12.79 -11.10 -3.68
CA GLN A 138 13.66 -9.96 -3.93
C GLN A 138 13.17 -8.73 -3.18
N VAL A 139 14.12 -8.03 -2.53
CA VAL A 139 13.85 -6.72 -1.92
C VAL A 139 13.64 -5.69 -3.03
N ALA A 140 12.57 -4.93 -2.94
CA ALA A 140 12.24 -3.83 -3.82
C ALA A 140 12.37 -2.50 -3.07
N GLY A 141 12.79 -1.44 -3.76
CA GLY A 141 12.96 -0.12 -3.14
C GLY A 141 11.65 0.65 -3.00
N ASN A 142 10.64 0.32 -3.79
CA ASN A 142 9.36 1.01 -3.82
C ASN A 142 8.25 0.09 -4.35
N LEU A 143 7.00 0.56 -4.23
CA LEU A 143 5.82 -0.07 -4.82
C LEU A 143 5.59 0.58 -6.19
N GLU A 144 6.15 0.01 -7.25
CA GLU A 144 6.02 0.55 -8.60
C GLU A 144 5.29 -0.43 -9.50
N PHE A 145 4.27 0.09 -10.20
CA PHE A 145 3.49 -0.66 -11.17
C PHE A 145 3.59 0.03 -12.52
N THR A 146 3.99 -0.73 -13.54
CA THR A 146 4.19 -0.24 -14.90
C THR A 146 3.19 -0.90 -15.84
N ASN A 147 2.30 -0.11 -16.44
CA ASN A 147 1.40 -0.58 -17.48
C ASN A 147 1.88 -0.09 -18.85
N LYS A 148 1.59 -0.90 -19.86
CA LYS A 148 1.88 -0.55 -21.24
C LYS A 148 0.58 -0.21 -21.97
N TYR A 149 0.57 0.95 -22.64
CA TYR A 149 -0.52 1.32 -23.53
C TYR A 149 -0.09 1.14 -24.99
N GLU A 150 -0.94 0.52 -25.78
CA GLU A 150 -0.73 0.37 -27.23
C GLU A 150 -1.92 0.99 -27.96
N THR A 151 -1.66 2.01 -28.76
CA THR A 151 -2.69 2.62 -29.62
C THR A 151 -3.29 1.54 -30.52
N PRO A 152 -4.63 1.46 -30.63
CA PRO A 152 -5.26 0.53 -31.54
C PRO A 152 -4.77 0.75 -32.96
N LYS A 153 -4.31 -0.33 -33.62
CA LYS A 153 -3.95 -0.27 -35.03
C LYS A 153 -5.23 -0.19 -35.86
N ALA A 154 -5.30 0.79 -36.75
CA ALA A 154 -6.37 0.84 -37.73
C ALA A 154 -6.39 -0.47 -38.54
N PRO A 155 -7.59 -1.06 -38.80
CA PRO A 155 -7.66 -2.26 -39.64
C PRO A 155 -7.02 -1.97 -40.98
N VAL A 156 -6.02 -2.81 -41.35
CA VAL A 156 -5.41 -2.75 -42.67
C VAL A 156 -6.46 -3.21 -43.67
N THR A 157 -7.11 -2.28 -44.36
CA THR A 157 -7.91 -2.60 -45.51
C THR A 157 -6.98 -3.08 -46.61
N PRO A 158 -7.15 -4.32 -47.15
CA PRO A 158 -6.34 -4.75 -48.26
C PRO A 158 -6.59 -3.78 -49.44
N LYS A 159 -5.48 -3.21 -49.93
CA LYS A 159 -5.53 -2.37 -51.11
C LYS A 159 -5.87 -3.28 -52.30
N THR A 160 -7.11 -3.24 -52.75
CA THR A 160 -7.46 -3.79 -54.03
C THR A 160 -6.83 -2.90 -55.08
N SER A 161 -5.75 -3.36 -55.67
CA SER A 161 -5.23 -2.75 -56.89
C SER A 161 -6.20 -3.07 -58.02
N ASP A 162 -7.04 -2.09 -58.40
CA ASP A 162 -7.78 -2.14 -59.66
C ASP A 162 -6.79 -2.04 -60.81
N SER A 163 -6.40 -3.16 -61.37
CA SER A 163 -5.73 -3.17 -62.67
C SER A 163 -6.83 -3.21 -63.74
N THR A 164 -7.24 -2.07 -64.23
CA THR A 164 -7.94 -2.01 -65.52
C THR A 164 -6.95 -2.25 -66.61
N ALA A 165 -6.82 -3.50 -67.03
CA ALA A 165 -6.14 -3.83 -68.23
C ALA A 165 -7.14 -3.66 -69.40
N ASN A 166 -6.84 -2.74 -70.30
CA ASN A 166 -7.41 -2.72 -71.64
C ASN A 166 -6.59 -3.58 -72.55
#